data_e8cde2f4edb6070f15e04a5d427b068a
#
_entry.id   e8cde2f4edb6070f15e04a5d427b068a
#
_cell.length_a   1.000
_cell.length_b   1.000
_cell.length_c   1.000
_cell.angle_alpha   90.00
_cell.angle_beta   90.00
_cell.angle_gamma   90.00
#
_symmetry.space_group_name_H-M   'P 1'
#
loop_
_entity.id
_entity.type
_entity.pdbx_description
1 polymer ?
#
loop_
_entity_poly.entity_id
_entity_poly.type
_entity_poly.pdbx_seq_one_letter_code
_entity_poly.pdbx_strand_id
1 'polypeptide(L)'
;NAKRIFVYGTGAVQSSVAAELKRIFLSGQECIYNIQGEAEADMILNTISDEDLIFLISLTGESEHVKRLAKQFKLRNVPIISITKLKNNTLARLSDENLYINTSMHELGGGKTYESTTLFFTLAEMIFLKYSMYKNELEKEDKN
;
A
#
# COMPACT_ATOMS: atom_id res chain seq x y z
N ASN A 1 -12.47 8.52 8.47
CA ASN A 1 -11.35 8.14 9.36
C ASN A 1 -11.34 6.64 9.61
N ALA A 2 -10.31 5.97 9.09
CA ALA A 2 -10.15 4.55 9.32
C ALA A 2 -9.83 4.27 10.79
N LYS A 3 -10.46 3.24 11.34
CA LYS A 3 -10.24 2.79 12.71
C LYS A 3 -8.88 2.12 12.88
N ARG A 4 -8.48 1.32 11.88
CA ARG A 4 -7.18 0.67 11.80
C ARG A 4 -6.67 0.78 10.37
N ILE A 5 -5.37 0.94 10.21
CA ILE A 5 -4.71 0.99 8.91
C ILE A 5 -3.77 -0.19 8.80
N PHE A 6 -3.93 -0.95 7.73
CA PHE A 6 -3.08 -2.10 7.41
C PHE A 6 -2.27 -1.84 6.15
N VAL A 7 -1.10 -2.44 6.05
CA VAL A 7 -0.32 -2.45 4.82
C VAL A 7 0.20 -3.86 4.56
N TYR A 8 0.12 -4.28 3.32
CA TYR A 8 0.65 -5.56 2.87
C TYR A 8 1.39 -5.39 1.54
N GLY A 9 2.67 -5.73 1.54
CA GLY A 9 3.52 -5.69 0.35
C GLY A 9 3.81 -7.11 -0.14
N THR A 10 3.54 -7.37 -1.42
CA THR A 10 3.75 -8.68 -2.05
C THR A 10 5.05 -8.69 -2.85
N GLY A 11 6.08 -9.28 -2.29
CA GLY A 11 7.43 -9.33 -2.86
C GLY A 11 8.45 -8.67 -1.95
N ALA A 12 9.74 -8.86 -2.25
CA ALA A 12 10.81 -8.40 -1.37
C ALA A 12 10.86 -6.88 -1.23
N VAL A 13 10.85 -6.15 -2.35
CA VAL A 13 10.88 -4.69 -2.34
C VAL A 13 9.59 -4.15 -1.74
N GLN A 14 8.45 -4.68 -2.14
CA GLN A 14 7.14 -4.26 -1.67
C GLN A 14 6.99 -4.46 -0.14
N SER A 15 7.53 -5.55 0.40
CA SER A 15 7.56 -5.77 1.85
C SER A 15 8.42 -4.73 2.57
N SER A 16 9.54 -4.34 1.96
CA SER A 16 10.40 -3.28 2.49
C SER A 16 9.70 -1.92 2.47
N VAL A 17 8.95 -1.63 1.41
CA VAL A 17 8.15 -0.40 1.31
C VAL A 17 7.06 -0.39 2.37
N ALA A 18 6.40 -1.51 2.60
CA ALA A 18 5.39 -1.65 3.65
C ALA A 18 5.97 -1.36 5.03
N ALA A 19 7.15 -1.92 5.33
CA ALA A 19 7.85 -1.65 6.59
C ALA A 19 8.24 -0.18 6.72
N GLU A 20 8.68 0.45 5.65
CA GLU A 20 9.03 1.88 5.64
C GLU A 20 7.81 2.76 5.86
N LEU A 21 6.68 2.44 5.22
CA LEU A 21 5.43 3.17 5.43
C LEU A 21 5.01 3.12 6.90
N LYS A 22 5.08 1.94 7.51
CA LYS A 22 4.81 1.76 8.95
C LYS A 22 5.74 2.64 9.80
N ARG A 23 7.04 2.62 9.51
CA ARG A 23 8.03 3.40 10.26
C ARG A 23 7.77 4.89 10.16
N ILE A 24 7.50 5.40 8.95
CA ILE A 24 7.27 6.82 8.70
C ILE A 24 6.01 7.29 9.44
N PHE A 25 4.91 6.54 9.33
CA PHE A 25 3.67 6.89 10.03
C PHE A 25 3.83 6.87 11.54
N LEU A 26 4.64 5.95 12.07
CA LEU A 26 4.91 5.91 13.50
C LEU A 26 5.65 7.17 13.99
N SER A 27 6.51 7.75 13.15
CA SER A 27 7.16 9.03 13.48
C SER A 27 6.17 10.18 13.60
N GLY A 28 5.02 10.07 12.96
CA GLY A 28 3.89 10.99 13.11
C GLY A 28 2.86 10.53 14.15
N GLN A 29 3.21 9.59 15.00
CA GLN A 29 2.35 9.04 16.07
C GLN A 29 1.12 8.29 15.55
N GLU A 30 1.21 7.75 14.33
CA GLU A 30 0.17 6.92 13.74
C GLU A 30 0.65 5.48 13.59
N CYS A 31 -0.17 4.52 14.02
CA CYS A 31 0.16 3.12 13.94
C CYS A 31 -0.44 2.49 12.70
N ILE A 32 0.42 1.85 11.89
CA ILE A 32 0.01 1.02 10.78
C ILE A 32 0.41 -0.42 11.08
N TYR A 33 -0.52 -1.35 10.88
CA TYR A 33 -0.25 -2.78 11.04
C TYR A 33 0.36 -3.32 9.74
N ASN A 34 1.61 -3.75 9.80
CA ASN A 34 2.30 -4.34 8.66
C ASN A 34 2.04 -5.86 8.63
N ILE A 35 1.28 -6.31 7.66
CA ILE A 35 0.99 -7.73 7.45
C ILE A 35 2.20 -8.37 6.78
N GLN A 36 2.69 -9.46 7.33
CA GLN A 36 3.87 -10.15 6.83
C GLN A 36 3.53 -11.56 6.37
N GLY A 37 3.64 -11.77 5.06
CA GLY A 37 3.44 -13.07 4.45
C GLY A 37 1.98 -13.43 4.18
N GLU A 38 1.81 -14.46 3.35
CA GLU A 38 0.49 -14.90 2.90
C GLU A 38 -0.39 -15.42 4.04
N ALA A 39 0.20 -16.11 5.00
CA ALA A 39 -0.54 -16.66 6.11
C ALA A 39 -1.20 -15.57 6.96
N GLU A 40 -0.45 -14.52 7.31
CA GLU A 40 -1.02 -13.37 8.04
C GLU A 40 -2.07 -12.66 7.22
N ALA A 41 -1.84 -12.48 5.91
CA ALA A 41 -2.80 -11.85 5.02
C ALA A 41 -4.12 -12.61 4.99
N ASP A 42 -4.08 -13.93 4.99
CA ASP A 42 -5.29 -14.76 5.04
C ASP A 42 -5.97 -14.67 6.42
N MET A 43 -5.19 -14.61 7.48
CA MET A 43 -5.73 -14.51 8.86
C MET A 43 -6.45 -13.18 9.10
N ILE A 44 -5.94 -12.08 8.54
CA ILE A 44 -6.55 -10.76 8.74
C ILE A 44 -7.97 -10.68 8.16
N LEU A 45 -8.29 -11.51 7.17
CA LEU A 45 -9.62 -11.56 6.57
C LEU A 45 -10.71 -11.87 7.60
N ASN A 46 -10.36 -12.52 8.72
CA ASN A 46 -11.31 -12.86 9.77
C ASN A 46 -11.61 -11.69 10.72
N THR A 47 -10.82 -10.65 10.72
CA THR A 47 -10.94 -9.53 11.67
C THR A 47 -11.09 -8.17 11.01
N ILE A 48 -10.66 -8.01 9.77
CA ILE A 48 -10.74 -6.74 9.05
C ILE A 48 -12.19 -6.40 8.68
N SER A 49 -12.54 -5.13 8.76
CA SER A 49 -13.90 -4.65 8.51
C SER A 49 -13.92 -3.41 7.62
N ASP A 50 -15.12 -2.95 7.29
CA ASP A 50 -15.35 -1.73 6.53
C ASP A 50 -14.94 -0.44 7.26
N GLU A 51 -14.65 -0.51 8.55
CA GLU A 51 -14.10 0.60 9.32
C GLU A 51 -12.58 0.74 9.20
N ASP A 52 -11.94 -0.25 8.58
CA ASP A 52 -10.49 -0.30 8.41
C ASP A 52 -10.08 0.19 7.00
N LEU A 53 -8.80 0.37 6.79
CA LEU A 53 -8.21 0.71 5.49
C LEU A 53 -7.01 -0.20 5.26
N ILE A 54 -6.85 -0.69 4.03
CA ILE A 54 -5.67 -1.47 3.67
C ILE A 54 -4.94 -0.87 2.47
N PHE A 55 -3.61 -0.73 2.62
CA PHE A 55 -2.70 -0.47 1.51
C PHE A 55 -2.19 -1.82 0.97
N LEU A 56 -2.38 -2.06 -0.31
CA LEU A 56 -1.84 -3.23 -0.99
C LEU A 56 -0.76 -2.78 -1.97
N ILE A 57 0.47 -3.21 -1.74
CA ILE A 57 1.64 -2.86 -2.56
C ILE A 57 2.03 -4.07 -3.39
N SER A 58 1.92 -3.95 -4.69
CA SER A 58 2.28 -5.01 -5.65
C SER A 58 2.92 -4.36 -6.87
N LEU A 59 3.94 -4.97 -7.43
CA LEU A 59 4.57 -4.40 -8.62
C LEU A 59 3.64 -4.51 -9.84
N THR A 60 3.10 -5.69 -10.10
CA THR A 60 2.26 -5.95 -11.28
C THR A 60 0.76 -5.82 -11.03
N GLY A 61 0.31 -6.07 -9.80
CA GLY A 61 -1.11 -6.13 -9.47
C GLY A 61 -1.83 -7.34 -10.06
N GLU A 62 -1.09 -8.37 -10.50
CA GLU A 62 -1.65 -9.52 -11.24
C GLU A 62 -1.38 -10.87 -10.57
N SER A 63 -0.69 -10.94 -9.42
CA SER A 63 -0.48 -12.22 -8.75
C SER A 63 -1.82 -12.80 -8.28
N GLU A 64 -1.96 -14.13 -8.34
CA GLU A 64 -3.20 -14.79 -7.95
C GLU A 64 -3.55 -14.51 -6.48
N HIS A 65 -2.54 -14.48 -5.61
CA HIS A 65 -2.73 -14.20 -4.19
C HIS A 65 -3.29 -12.79 -3.96
N VAL A 66 -2.70 -11.77 -4.57
CA VAL A 66 -3.14 -10.38 -4.40
C VAL A 66 -4.53 -10.15 -4.99
N LYS A 67 -4.81 -10.76 -6.13
CA LYS A 67 -6.15 -10.67 -6.74
C LYS A 67 -7.21 -11.29 -5.84
N ARG A 68 -6.92 -12.46 -5.28
CA ARG A 68 -7.83 -13.15 -4.35
C ARG A 68 -8.10 -12.30 -3.10
N LEU A 69 -7.04 -11.76 -2.50
CA LEU A 69 -7.17 -10.89 -1.34
C LEU A 69 -8.01 -9.64 -1.63
N ALA A 70 -7.72 -8.96 -2.73
CA ALA A 70 -8.45 -7.76 -3.11
C ALA A 70 -9.95 -8.03 -3.30
N LYS A 71 -10.30 -9.16 -3.93
CA LYS A 71 -11.69 -9.58 -4.08
C LYS A 71 -12.36 -9.82 -2.73
N GLN A 72 -11.64 -10.45 -1.78
CA GLN A 72 -12.16 -10.71 -0.45
C GLN A 72 -12.35 -9.43 0.36
N PHE A 73 -11.41 -8.49 0.28
CA PHE A 73 -11.56 -7.19 0.92
C PHE A 73 -12.74 -6.40 0.33
N LYS A 74 -12.89 -6.45 -0.98
CA LYS A 74 -14.00 -5.77 -1.65
C LYS A 74 -15.35 -6.34 -1.22
N LEU A 75 -15.47 -7.67 -1.10
CA LEU A 75 -16.68 -8.32 -0.61
C LEU A 75 -17.04 -7.89 0.82
N ARG A 76 -16.07 -7.56 1.63
CA ARG A 76 -16.24 -7.09 3.01
C ARG A 76 -16.36 -5.57 3.11
N ASN A 77 -16.39 -4.88 1.99
CA ASN A 77 -16.43 -3.41 1.92
C ASN A 77 -15.25 -2.73 2.62
N VAL A 78 -14.10 -3.40 2.66
CA VAL A 78 -12.87 -2.81 3.19
C VAL A 78 -12.29 -1.86 2.15
N PRO A 79 -12.09 -0.57 2.45
CA PRO A 79 -11.44 0.35 1.53
C PRO A 79 -10.01 -0.08 1.21
N ILE A 80 -9.68 -0.10 -0.08
CA ILE A 80 -8.36 -0.52 -0.57
C ILE A 80 -7.69 0.64 -1.29
N ILE A 81 -6.45 0.94 -0.91
CA ILE A 81 -5.56 1.80 -1.68
C ILE A 81 -4.47 0.91 -2.26
N SER A 82 -4.41 0.80 -3.58
CA SER A 82 -3.37 0.02 -4.24
C SER A 82 -2.19 0.89 -4.64
N ILE A 83 -0.99 0.31 -4.58
CA ILE A 83 0.24 0.93 -5.06
C ILE A 83 0.89 -0.06 -6.02
N THR A 84 0.96 0.29 -7.29
CA THR A 84 1.49 -0.58 -8.34
C THR A 84 2.35 0.19 -9.32
N LYS A 85 3.02 -0.55 -10.20
CA LYS A 85 3.65 0.02 -11.39
C LYS A 85 2.57 0.65 -12.28
N LEU A 86 2.90 1.75 -12.95
CA LEU A 86 1.97 2.45 -13.83
C LEU A 86 1.61 1.58 -15.04
N LYS A 87 0.54 0.85 -14.90
CA LYS A 87 -0.02 -0.02 -15.92
C LYS A 87 -1.45 -0.40 -15.49
N ASN A 88 -2.34 -0.58 -16.46
CA ASN A 88 -3.65 -1.13 -16.15
C ASN A 88 -3.49 -2.54 -15.58
N ASN A 89 -4.05 -2.78 -14.41
CA ASN A 89 -3.92 -4.07 -13.71
C ASN A 89 -5.17 -4.38 -12.88
N THR A 90 -5.34 -5.66 -12.56
CA THR A 90 -6.53 -6.15 -11.87
C THR A 90 -6.64 -5.59 -10.44
N LEU A 91 -5.54 -5.53 -9.70
CA LEU A 91 -5.57 -4.97 -8.35
C LEU A 91 -6.05 -3.52 -8.37
N ALA A 92 -5.53 -2.70 -9.28
CA ALA A 92 -5.95 -1.31 -9.41
C ALA A 92 -7.44 -1.19 -9.70
N ARG A 93 -7.98 -2.05 -10.57
CA ARG A 93 -9.41 -2.04 -10.90
C ARG A 93 -10.31 -2.46 -9.73
N LEU A 94 -9.81 -3.28 -8.82
CA LEU A 94 -10.54 -3.73 -7.63
C LEU A 94 -10.43 -2.77 -6.45
N SER A 95 -9.50 -1.82 -6.52
CA SER A 95 -9.21 -0.89 -5.43
C SER A 95 -10.05 0.38 -5.52
N ASP A 96 -10.28 1.01 -4.38
CA ASP A 96 -11.03 2.27 -4.30
C ASP A 96 -10.18 3.45 -4.78
N GLU A 97 -8.88 3.44 -4.45
CA GLU A 97 -7.91 4.42 -4.90
C GLU A 97 -6.67 3.71 -5.42
N ASN A 98 -6.06 4.26 -6.46
CA ASN A 98 -4.89 3.68 -7.10
C ASN A 98 -3.75 4.69 -7.16
N LEU A 99 -2.60 4.30 -6.63
CA LEU A 99 -1.38 5.07 -6.72
C LEU A 99 -0.39 4.30 -7.58
N TYR A 100 0.28 5.00 -8.47
CA TYR A 100 1.18 4.37 -9.44
C TYR A 100 2.57 4.94 -9.33
N ILE A 101 3.57 4.09 -9.58
CA ILE A 101 4.95 4.51 -9.78
C ILE A 101 5.41 4.14 -11.17
N ASN A 102 6.32 4.94 -11.71
CA ASN A 102 7.09 4.56 -12.89
C ASN A 102 8.32 3.77 -12.45
N THR A 103 8.67 2.75 -13.23
CA THR A 103 9.93 2.04 -13.06
C THR A 103 10.83 2.31 -14.25
N SER A 104 12.14 2.15 -14.07
CA SER A 104 13.09 2.28 -15.16
C SER A 104 13.96 1.04 -15.27
N MET A 105 14.20 0.59 -16.50
CA MET A 105 15.03 -0.57 -16.79
C MET A 105 16.46 -0.12 -17.07
N HIS A 106 17.41 -0.83 -16.49
CA HIS A 106 18.85 -0.59 -16.70
C HIS A 106 19.51 -1.85 -17.20
N GLU A 107 20.34 -1.71 -18.23
CA GLU A 107 21.16 -2.81 -18.72
C GLU A 107 22.43 -2.91 -17.88
N LEU A 108 22.71 -4.12 -17.38
CA LEU A 108 23.88 -4.39 -16.54
C LEU A 108 25.03 -5.06 -17.28
N GLY A 109 24.83 -5.35 -18.57
CA GLY A 109 25.77 -6.13 -19.37
C GLY A 109 25.50 -7.64 -19.29
N GLY A 110 26.03 -8.41 -20.25
CA GLY A 110 25.83 -9.86 -20.30
C GLY A 110 24.38 -10.31 -20.42
N GLY A 111 23.51 -9.49 -21.01
CA GLY A 111 22.09 -9.79 -21.14
C GLY A 111 21.28 -9.62 -19.85
N LYS A 112 21.89 -9.08 -18.79
CA LYS A 112 21.21 -8.85 -17.51
C LYS A 112 20.60 -7.46 -17.47
N THR A 113 19.43 -7.37 -16.82
CA THR A 113 18.72 -6.10 -16.64
C THR A 113 18.36 -5.90 -15.15
N TYR A 114 18.16 -4.64 -14.80
CA TYR A 114 17.70 -4.24 -13.45
C TYR A 114 16.53 -3.29 -13.60
N GLU A 115 15.44 -3.57 -12.90
CA GLU A 115 14.29 -2.66 -12.83
C GLU A 115 14.37 -1.83 -11.53
N SER A 116 14.50 -0.51 -11.68
CA SER A 116 14.52 0.40 -10.53
C SER A 116 13.08 0.60 -10.02
N THR A 117 12.88 0.31 -8.75
CA THR A 117 11.60 0.46 -8.04
C THR A 117 11.69 1.45 -6.88
N THR A 118 12.73 2.28 -6.87
CA THR A 118 13.01 3.25 -5.78
C THR A 118 11.85 4.21 -5.53
N LEU A 119 11.07 4.52 -6.56
CA LEU A 119 9.94 5.44 -6.44
C LEU A 119 8.85 4.94 -5.50
N PHE A 120 8.78 3.65 -5.20
CA PHE A 120 7.89 3.15 -4.14
C PHE A 120 8.18 3.83 -2.80
N PHE A 121 9.45 3.98 -2.47
CA PHE A 121 9.87 4.62 -1.21
C PHE A 121 9.54 6.11 -1.20
N THR A 122 9.75 6.79 -2.31
CA THR A 122 9.37 8.20 -2.48
C THR A 122 7.87 8.38 -2.31
N LEU A 123 7.08 7.50 -2.90
CA LEU A 123 5.63 7.55 -2.78
C LEU A 123 5.17 7.33 -1.33
N ALA A 124 5.82 6.44 -0.59
CA ALA A 124 5.51 6.23 0.84
C ALA A 124 5.67 7.53 1.64
N GLU A 125 6.75 8.27 1.41
CA GLU A 125 6.94 9.59 2.04
C GLU A 125 5.85 10.57 1.62
N MET A 126 5.51 10.62 0.34
CA MET A 126 4.48 11.52 -0.17
C MET A 126 3.11 11.23 0.46
N ILE A 127 2.76 9.96 0.63
CA ILE A 127 1.52 9.55 1.30
C ILE A 127 1.50 10.09 2.73
N PHE A 128 2.58 9.90 3.46
CA PHE A 128 2.69 10.36 4.84
C PHE A 128 2.60 11.88 4.96
N LEU A 129 3.32 12.60 4.11
CA LEU A 129 3.32 14.06 4.13
C LEU A 129 1.93 14.62 3.80
N LYS A 130 1.25 14.06 2.82
CA LYS A 130 -0.14 14.43 2.49
C LYS A 130 -1.09 14.17 3.64
N TYR A 131 -0.99 13.00 4.25
CA TYR A 131 -1.79 12.63 5.41
C TYR A 131 -1.57 13.61 6.57
N SER A 132 -0.32 13.95 6.86
CA SER A 132 0.03 14.86 7.94
C SER A 132 -0.50 16.27 7.70
N MET A 133 -0.44 16.77 6.47
CA MET A 133 -1.01 18.06 6.09
C MET A 133 -2.53 18.07 6.30
N TYR A 134 -3.21 17.03 5.83
CA TYR A 134 -4.65 16.88 5.97
C TYR A 134 -5.08 16.86 7.45
N LYS A 135 -4.36 16.10 8.26
CA LYS A 135 -4.63 16.02 9.71
C LYS A 135 -4.48 17.38 10.40
N ASN A 136 -3.44 18.14 10.05
CA ASN A 136 -3.22 19.46 10.59
C ASN A 136 -4.34 20.45 10.21
N GLU A 137 -4.86 20.34 8.98
CA GLU A 137 -5.99 21.16 8.53
C GLU A 137 -7.25 20.86 9.34
N LEU A 138 -7.56 19.57 9.56
CA LEU A 138 -8.71 19.16 10.36
C LEU A 138 -8.60 19.69 11.79
N GLU A 139 -7.43 19.58 12.42
CA GLU A 139 -7.22 20.08 13.79
C GLU A 139 -7.40 21.59 13.91
N LYS A 140 -7.09 22.35 12.87
CA LYS A 140 -7.33 23.78 12.82
C LYS A 140 -8.81 24.12 12.69
N GLU A 141 -9.55 23.36 11.89
CA GLU A 141 -10.99 23.53 11.73
C GLU A 141 -11.74 23.24 13.03
N ASP A 142 -11.35 22.19 13.75
CA ASP A 142 -11.97 21.82 15.03
C ASP A 142 -11.72 22.85 16.14
N LYS A 143 -10.69 23.69 16.03
CA LYS A 143 -10.36 24.75 16.99
C LYS A 143 -11.05 26.09 16.70
N ASN A 144 -11.66 26.22 15.56
CA ASN A 144 -12.40 27.41 15.15
C ASN A 144 -13.91 27.16 15.29
#